data_423076ccf0abf690851e339dd655c6b9
#
_entry.id   423076ccf0abf690851e339dd655c6b9
#
_cell.length_a   1.000
_cell.length_b   1.000
_cell.length_c   1.000
_cell.angle_alpha   90.00
_cell.angle_beta   90.00
_cell.angle_gamma   90.00
#
_symmetry.space_group_name_H-M   'P 1'
#
loop_
_entity.id
_entity.type
_entity.pdbx_description
1 polymer ?
#
loop_
_entity_poly.entity_id
_entity_poly.type
_entity_poly.pdbx_seq_one_letter_code
_entity_poly.pdbx_strand_id
1 'polypeptide(L)'
;KLIAQGNLPQGRLQRKASGGGVYISKFRQVFLRHGLTMGLVAMVCLFLPALTESIRWSTAAFLTDHLPYIAASAILVVFFLGFLWFRGYSTNGRELTWLVYLLFISIVEEFSFRLMLPSFLLLTLGAIPAAVLSNLAFACIHFFTLRWRLMNCIGVFLGGLGLSRLLGNTEDIILVIGVHWLVTFLNTPTAPTKQSA
;
A
#
# COMPACT_ATOMS: atom_id res chain seq x y z
N LYS A 1 -13.41 -15.16 27.63
CA LYS A 1 -12.30 -14.18 27.62
C LYS A 1 -12.77 -13.00 26.78
N LEU A 2 -13.18 -11.92 27.45
CA LEU A 2 -13.50 -10.64 26.83
C LEU A 2 -12.19 -10.09 26.24
N ILE A 3 -11.99 -10.27 24.94
CA ILE A 3 -10.98 -9.51 24.21
C ILE A 3 -11.50 -8.08 24.26
N ALA A 4 -10.76 -7.21 24.93
CA ALA A 4 -11.03 -5.78 24.95
C ALA A 4 -11.28 -5.33 23.51
N GLN A 5 -12.46 -4.76 23.24
CA GLN A 5 -12.82 -4.13 21.97
C GLN A 5 -12.00 -2.83 21.83
N GLY A 6 -10.68 -3.00 21.80
CA GLY A 6 -9.75 -1.93 21.50
C GLY A 6 -10.02 -1.44 20.08
N ASN A 7 -10.15 -0.14 19.92
CA ASN A 7 -10.30 0.55 18.66
C ASN A 7 -9.55 -0.17 17.55
N LEU A 8 -10.27 -0.68 16.54
CA LEU A 8 -9.68 -1.32 15.37
C LEU A 8 -8.55 -0.45 14.81
N PRO A 9 -7.40 -1.05 14.42
CA PRO A 9 -6.23 -0.30 13.95
C PRO A 9 -6.56 0.79 12.92
N GLN A 10 -7.52 0.53 12.05
CA GLN A 10 -7.98 1.48 11.03
C GLN A 10 -8.69 2.72 11.60
N GLY A 11 -9.43 2.61 12.70
CA GLY A 11 -10.08 3.76 13.35
C GLY A 11 -9.07 4.76 13.92
N ARG A 12 -7.86 4.31 14.29
CA ARG A 12 -6.78 5.17 14.75
C ARG A 12 -6.17 6.02 13.64
N LEU A 13 -6.19 5.54 12.40
CA LEU A 13 -5.61 6.22 11.25
C LEU A 13 -6.54 7.30 10.68
N GLN A 14 -7.86 7.16 10.88
CA GLN A 14 -8.85 8.02 10.23
C GLN A 14 -9.13 9.32 11.02
N ARG A 15 -9.51 10.37 10.28
CA ARG A 15 -10.02 11.62 10.84
C ARG A 15 -11.42 11.40 11.42
N LYS A 16 -11.72 12.03 12.56
CA LYS A 16 -13.10 12.17 13.02
C LYS A 16 -13.88 13.00 11.99
N ALA A 17 -15.04 12.52 11.57
CA ALA A 17 -15.89 13.30 10.70
C ALA A 17 -16.48 14.47 11.48
N SER A 18 -16.36 15.69 10.97
CA SER A 18 -17.12 16.84 11.46
C SER A 18 -18.60 16.55 11.22
N GLY A 19 -19.42 16.57 12.27
CA GLY A 19 -20.86 16.37 12.16
C GLY A 19 -21.35 14.91 12.15
N GLY A 20 -20.64 13.96 12.80
CA GLY A 20 -21.14 12.59 12.97
C GLY A 20 -21.01 11.69 11.75
N GLY A 21 -20.19 12.04 10.79
CA GLY A 21 -19.99 11.27 9.56
C GLY A 21 -19.36 9.91 9.80
N VAL A 22 -19.82 8.91 9.06
CA VAL A 22 -19.47 7.51 9.18
C VAL A 22 -18.00 7.28 8.84
N TYR A 23 -17.25 6.64 9.74
CA TYR A 23 -15.93 6.13 9.44
C TYR A 23 -15.99 5.09 8.30
N ILE A 24 -14.88 4.97 7.55
CA ILE A 24 -14.73 3.87 6.62
C ILE A 24 -14.56 2.60 7.45
N SER A 25 -15.62 1.82 7.55
CA SER A 25 -15.74 0.67 8.45
C SER A 25 -15.99 -0.65 7.74
N LYS A 26 -16.11 -0.64 6.40
CA LYS A 26 -16.37 -1.84 5.61
C LYS A 26 -15.29 -2.02 4.54
N PHE A 27 -14.88 -3.26 4.30
CA PHE A 27 -13.94 -3.61 3.24
C PHE A 27 -14.40 -3.06 1.87
N ARG A 28 -15.69 -3.24 1.53
CA ARG A 28 -16.24 -2.69 0.28
C ARG A 28 -16.03 -1.17 0.14
N GLN A 29 -16.14 -0.41 1.22
CA GLN A 29 -15.90 1.04 1.19
C GLN A 29 -14.43 1.38 0.90
N VAL A 30 -13.48 0.63 1.52
CA VAL A 30 -12.05 0.77 1.22
C VAL A 30 -11.80 0.46 -0.24
N PHE A 31 -12.29 -0.68 -0.72
CA PHE A 31 -12.13 -1.09 -2.11
C PHE A 31 -12.69 -0.07 -3.09
N LEU A 32 -13.94 0.38 -2.90
CA LEU A 32 -14.58 1.34 -3.81
C LEU A 32 -13.93 2.72 -3.79
N ARG A 33 -13.46 3.19 -2.64
CA ARG A 33 -12.90 4.54 -2.52
C ARG A 33 -11.40 4.58 -2.83
N HIS A 34 -10.66 3.62 -2.34
CA HIS A 34 -9.21 3.59 -2.46
C HIS A 34 -8.75 2.67 -3.58
N GLY A 35 -9.20 1.43 -3.58
CA GLY A 35 -8.84 0.45 -4.60
C GLY A 35 -9.18 0.89 -6.02
N LEU A 36 -10.41 1.39 -6.26
CA LEU A 36 -10.78 1.89 -7.59
C LEU A 36 -10.02 3.16 -7.98
N THR A 37 -9.79 4.09 -7.03
CA THR A 37 -9.00 5.28 -7.32
C THR A 37 -7.56 4.93 -7.70
N MET A 38 -6.92 4.03 -6.95
CA MET A 38 -5.57 3.56 -7.25
C MET A 38 -5.52 2.78 -8.57
N GLY A 39 -6.51 1.92 -8.80
CA GLY A 39 -6.65 1.21 -10.09
C GLY A 39 -6.80 2.15 -11.29
N LEU A 40 -7.58 3.24 -11.13
CA LEU A 40 -7.70 4.28 -12.17
C LEU A 40 -6.37 5.01 -12.40
N VAL A 41 -5.67 5.38 -11.33
CA VAL A 41 -4.33 6.00 -11.43
C VAL A 41 -3.36 5.07 -12.15
N ALA A 42 -3.31 3.78 -11.78
CA ALA A 42 -2.47 2.81 -12.45
C ALA A 42 -2.84 2.66 -13.93
N MET A 43 -4.13 2.62 -14.24
CA MET A 43 -4.61 2.55 -15.63
C MET A 43 -4.15 3.77 -16.46
N VAL A 44 -4.25 4.97 -15.89
CA VAL A 44 -3.71 6.19 -16.54
C VAL A 44 -2.20 6.09 -16.71
N CYS A 45 -1.48 5.57 -15.73
CA CYS A 45 -0.03 5.38 -15.81
C CYS A 45 0.40 4.42 -16.93
N LEU A 46 -0.45 3.46 -17.35
CA LEU A 46 -0.15 2.57 -18.48
C LEU A 46 0.01 3.31 -19.82
N PHE A 47 -0.51 4.52 -19.94
CA PHE A 47 -0.38 5.35 -21.13
C PHE A 47 0.81 6.32 -21.07
N LEU A 48 1.58 6.32 -19.98
CA LEU A 48 2.75 7.18 -19.85
C LEU A 48 3.92 6.64 -20.71
N PRO A 49 4.72 7.54 -21.31
CA PRO A 49 5.96 7.18 -21.99
C PRO A 49 6.94 6.47 -21.06
N ALA A 50 7.87 5.70 -21.63
CA ALA A 50 8.92 4.95 -20.91
C ALA A 50 8.43 3.79 -20.01
N LEU A 51 7.15 3.40 -20.07
CA LEU A 51 6.61 2.28 -19.31
C LEU A 51 7.43 0.98 -19.48
N THR A 52 7.67 0.57 -20.71
CA THR A 52 8.32 -0.70 -21.04
C THR A 52 9.75 -0.76 -20.50
N GLU A 53 10.50 0.31 -20.65
CA GLU A 53 11.88 0.39 -20.18
C GLU A 53 11.96 0.37 -18.66
N SER A 54 11.11 1.16 -17.99
CA SER A 54 11.02 1.20 -16.52
C SER A 54 10.66 -0.15 -15.91
N ILE A 55 9.70 -0.90 -16.51
CA ILE A 55 9.35 -2.23 -16.06
C ILE A 55 10.53 -3.18 -16.27
N ARG A 56 11.14 -3.18 -17.46
CA ARG A 56 12.28 -4.05 -17.76
C ARG A 56 13.43 -3.85 -16.79
N TRP A 57 13.77 -2.60 -16.50
CA TRP A 57 14.83 -2.26 -15.56
C TRP A 57 14.50 -2.77 -14.14
N SER A 58 13.31 -2.49 -13.63
CA SER A 58 12.95 -2.76 -12.24
C SER A 58 12.53 -4.20 -11.96
N THR A 59 12.37 -5.05 -12.98
CA THR A 59 12.02 -6.47 -12.82
C THR A 59 13.13 -7.42 -13.21
N ALA A 60 14.28 -6.92 -13.64
CA ALA A 60 15.38 -7.72 -14.17
C ALA A 60 15.89 -8.76 -13.15
N ALA A 61 16.04 -8.38 -11.88
CA ALA A 61 16.48 -9.28 -10.83
C ALA A 61 15.51 -10.46 -10.62
N PHE A 62 14.19 -10.16 -10.55
CA PHE A 62 13.14 -11.18 -10.42
C PHE A 62 13.10 -12.13 -11.63
N LEU A 63 13.24 -11.60 -12.84
CA LEU A 63 13.22 -12.43 -14.05
C LEU A 63 14.44 -13.32 -14.18
N THR A 64 15.59 -12.92 -13.60
CA THR A 64 16.81 -13.71 -13.58
C THR A 64 16.76 -14.86 -12.57
N ASP A 65 16.26 -14.57 -11.35
CA ASP A 65 16.10 -15.58 -10.28
C ASP A 65 14.83 -15.26 -9.46
N HIS A 66 13.76 -16.01 -9.70
CA HIS A 66 12.47 -15.83 -9.01
C HIS A 66 12.37 -16.60 -7.70
N LEU A 67 13.23 -17.58 -7.42
CA LEU A 67 13.11 -18.43 -6.23
C LEU A 67 13.23 -17.66 -4.91
N PRO A 68 14.17 -16.72 -4.71
CA PRO A 68 14.23 -15.91 -3.49
C PRO A 68 12.95 -15.13 -3.22
N TYR A 69 12.30 -14.63 -4.26
CA TYR A 69 11.04 -13.85 -4.13
C TYR A 69 9.87 -14.73 -3.74
N ILE A 70 9.78 -15.95 -4.31
CA ILE A 70 8.78 -16.93 -3.90
C ILE A 70 8.98 -17.32 -2.44
N ALA A 71 10.22 -17.63 -2.05
CA ALA A 71 10.57 -17.96 -0.67
C ALA A 71 10.26 -16.81 0.29
N ALA A 72 10.65 -15.59 -0.03
CA ALA A 72 10.36 -14.39 0.76
C ALA A 72 8.85 -14.15 0.89
N SER A 73 8.09 -14.30 -0.21
CA SER A 73 6.62 -14.18 -0.17
C SER A 73 5.98 -15.24 0.70
N ALA A 74 6.45 -16.49 0.65
CA ALA A 74 5.97 -17.55 1.52
C ALA A 74 6.26 -17.26 3.00
N ILE A 75 7.47 -16.76 3.31
CA ILE A 75 7.86 -16.34 4.67
C ILE A 75 6.95 -15.20 5.14
N LEU A 76 6.66 -14.20 4.31
CA LEU A 76 5.76 -13.10 4.65
C LEU A 76 4.34 -13.61 4.94
N VAL A 77 3.81 -14.53 4.14
CA VAL A 77 2.48 -15.12 4.39
C VAL A 77 2.47 -15.87 5.72
N VAL A 78 3.47 -16.71 5.99
CA VAL A 78 3.60 -17.41 7.28
C VAL A 78 3.68 -16.41 8.44
N PHE A 79 4.47 -15.36 8.29
CA PHE A 79 4.56 -14.29 9.28
C PHE A 79 3.21 -13.61 9.52
N PHE A 80 2.46 -13.27 8.46
CA PHE A 80 1.15 -12.61 8.59
C PHE A 80 0.13 -13.51 9.30
N LEU A 81 0.06 -14.77 8.93
CA LEU A 81 -0.83 -15.73 9.57
C LEU A 81 -0.45 -15.98 11.04
N GLY A 82 0.84 -16.13 11.31
CA GLY A 82 1.39 -16.26 12.66
C GLY A 82 1.11 -15.01 13.51
N PHE A 83 1.26 -13.81 12.94
CA PHE A 83 0.93 -12.56 13.63
C PHE A 83 -0.56 -12.47 13.97
N LEU A 84 -1.46 -12.80 13.01
CA LEU A 84 -2.91 -12.81 13.25
C LEU A 84 -3.26 -13.79 14.38
N TRP A 85 -2.71 -15.00 14.31
CA TRP A 85 -2.94 -16.03 15.33
C TRP A 85 -2.44 -15.59 16.71
N PHE A 86 -1.20 -15.08 16.81
CA PHE A 86 -0.61 -14.62 18.06
C PHE A 86 -1.40 -13.46 18.69
N ARG A 87 -1.94 -12.57 17.85
CA ARG A 87 -2.76 -11.43 18.29
C ARG A 87 -4.21 -11.82 18.58
N GLY A 88 -4.59 -13.09 18.43
CA GLY A 88 -5.95 -13.58 18.64
C GLY A 88 -6.95 -13.09 17.59
N TYR A 89 -6.48 -12.67 16.42
CA TYR A 89 -7.36 -12.34 15.30
C TYR A 89 -7.82 -13.61 14.58
N SER A 90 -9.02 -13.54 13.99
CA SER A 90 -9.54 -14.65 13.17
C SER A 90 -8.74 -14.77 11.86
N THR A 91 -8.50 -16.00 11.41
CA THR A 91 -7.89 -16.32 10.11
C THR A 91 -8.93 -16.87 9.13
N ASN A 92 -10.10 -16.28 9.10
CA ASN A 92 -11.19 -16.67 8.20
C ASN A 92 -10.99 -16.14 6.76
N GLY A 93 -11.86 -16.57 5.83
CA GLY A 93 -11.77 -16.20 4.43
C GLY A 93 -11.78 -14.68 4.17
N ARG A 94 -12.43 -13.88 5.04
CA ARG A 94 -12.41 -12.43 4.91
C ARG A 94 -11.03 -11.84 5.18
N GLU A 95 -10.32 -12.32 6.19
CA GLU A 95 -8.96 -11.85 6.51
C GLU A 95 -7.97 -12.30 5.44
N LEU A 96 -8.13 -13.51 4.88
CA LEU A 96 -7.33 -13.96 3.73
C LEU A 96 -7.58 -13.08 2.50
N THR A 97 -8.83 -12.76 2.20
CA THR A 97 -9.17 -11.82 1.11
C THR A 97 -8.56 -10.43 1.36
N TRP A 98 -8.52 -9.99 2.62
CA TRP A 98 -7.86 -8.74 3.00
C TRP A 98 -6.36 -8.78 2.74
N LEU A 99 -5.65 -9.85 3.10
CA LEU A 99 -4.22 -10.03 2.80
C LEU A 99 -3.93 -9.96 1.30
N VAL A 100 -4.75 -10.64 0.50
CA VAL A 100 -4.64 -10.59 -0.97
C VAL A 100 -4.91 -9.18 -1.49
N TYR A 101 -5.90 -8.48 -0.95
CA TYR A 101 -6.18 -7.09 -1.30
C TYR A 101 -5.00 -6.16 -0.95
N LEU A 102 -4.37 -6.34 0.22
CA LEU A 102 -3.20 -5.55 0.62
C LEU A 102 -2.02 -5.78 -0.32
N LEU A 103 -1.79 -7.02 -0.78
CA LEU A 103 -0.78 -7.29 -1.81
C LEU A 103 -1.13 -6.59 -3.12
N PHE A 104 -2.36 -6.77 -3.61
CA PHE A 104 -2.81 -6.15 -4.84
C PHE A 104 -2.67 -4.63 -4.82
N ILE A 105 -3.10 -3.98 -3.73
CA ILE A 105 -3.01 -2.53 -3.62
C ILE A 105 -1.55 -2.07 -3.55
N SER A 106 -0.66 -2.81 -2.86
CA SER A 106 0.78 -2.51 -2.83
C SER A 106 1.39 -2.59 -4.23
N ILE A 107 1.03 -3.58 -5.05
CA ILE A 107 1.47 -3.68 -6.46
C ILE A 107 1.04 -2.43 -7.23
N VAL A 108 -0.25 -2.08 -7.15
CA VAL A 108 -0.83 -0.94 -7.89
C VAL A 108 -0.18 0.38 -7.48
N GLU A 109 0.04 0.58 -6.20
CA GLU A 109 0.64 1.80 -5.64
C GLU A 109 2.12 1.93 -5.98
N GLU A 110 2.91 0.87 -5.84
CA GLU A 110 4.32 0.92 -6.17
C GLU A 110 4.54 1.11 -7.67
N PHE A 111 3.79 0.39 -8.49
CA PHE A 111 3.80 0.57 -9.93
C PHE A 111 3.51 2.03 -10.33
N SER A 112 2.47 2.64 -9.75
CA SER A 112 2.06 4.00 -10.11
C SER A 112 3.01 5.06 -9.58
N PHE A 113 3.36 5.01 -8.27
CA PHE A 113 3.99 6.12 -7.57
C PHE A 113 5.50 5.96 -7.37
N ARG A 114 6.08 4.78 -7.57
CA ARG A 114 7.55 4.58 -7.51
C ARG A 114 8.14 4.34 -8.87
N LEU A 115 7.36 3.78 -9.79
CA LEU A 115 7.87 3.45 -11.12
C LEU A 115 7.39 4.46 -12.17
N MET A 116 6.08 4.50 -12.46
CA MET A 116 5.56 5.21 -13.63
C MET A 116 5.54 6.73 -13.49
N LEU A 117 4.92 7.24 -12.44
CA LEU A 117 4.79 8.69 -12.26
C LEU A 117 6.15 9.37 -12.07
N PRO A 118 7.09 8.85 -11.25
CA PRO A 118 8.43 9.43 -11.16
C PRO A 118 9.19 9.37 -12.49
N SER A 119 9.12 8.26 -13.24
CA SER A 119 9.79 8.14 -14.55
C SER A 119 9.27 9.18 -15.54
N PHE A 120 7.99 9.46 -15.55
CA PHE A 120 7.39 10.50 -16.37
C PHE A 120 7.85 11.92 -15.92
N LEU A 121 7.79 12.19 -14.62
CA LEU A 121 8.19 13.50 -14.07
C LEU A 121 9.69 13.76 -14.17
N LEU A 122 10.51 12.69 -14.19
CA LEU A 122 11.97 12.78 -14.33
C LEU A 122 12.39 13.51 -15.61
N LEU A 123 11.62 13.36 -16.69
CA LEU A 123 11.91 13.96 -17.99
C LEU A 123 11.94 15.52 -17.95
N THR A 124 11.20 16.11 -17.00
CA THR A 124 11.04 17.58 -16.92
C THR A 124 11.58 18.17 -15.63
N LEU A 125 11.57 17.45 -14.52
CA LEU A 125 11.83 18.01 -13.19
C LEU A 125 13.13 17.52 -12.55
N GLY A 126 13.71 16.43 -13.06
CA GLY A 126 14.84 15.75 -12.41
C GLY A 126 14.40 14.81 -11.29
N ALA A 127 15.33 13.98 -10.79
CA ALA A 127 15.03 12.82 -9.93
C ALA A 127 14.41 13.19 -8.57
N ILE A 128 14.96 14.16 -7.87
CA ILE A 128 14.49 14.52 -6.51
C ILE A 128 13.08 15.13 -6.54
N PRO A 129 12.79 16.19 -7.35
CA PRO A 129 11.44 16.71 -7.44
C PRO A 129 10.42 15.67 -7.95
N ALA A 130 10.79 14.82 -8.89
CA ALA A 130 9.93 13.75 -9.39
C ALA A 130 9.51 12.78 -8.26
N ALA A 131 10.48 12.31 -7.47
CA ALA A 131 10.20 11.45 -6.31
C ALA A 131 9.35 12.16 -5.25
N VAL A 132 9.67 13.41 -4.92
CA VAL A 132 8.92 14.21 -3.92
C VAL A 132 7.47 14.40 -4.35
N LEU A 133 7.22 14.85 -5.58
CA LEU A 133 5.87 15.12 -6.08
C LEU A 133 5.05 13.85 -6.22
N SER A 134 5.64 12.75 -6.67
CA SER A 134 4.96 11.46 -6.74
C SER A 134 4.52 10.96 -5.36
N ASN A 135 5.40 11.04 -4.37
CA ASN A 135 5.08 10.63 -3.00
C ASN A 135 4.10 11.58 -2.31
N LEU A 136 4.13 12.86 -2.65
CA LEU A 136 3.14 13.83 -2.18
C LEU A 136 1.74 13.49 -2.73
N ALA A 137 1.63 13.21 -4.03
CA ALA A 137 0.38 12.76 -4.65
C ALA A 137 -0.14 11.47 -4.00
N PHE A 138 0.74 10.49 -3.76
CA PHE A 138 0.43 9.27 -3.04
C PHE A 138 -0.15 9.52 -1.65
N ALA A 139 0.49 10.37 -0.83
CA ALA A 139 0.00 10.73 0.49
C ALA A 139 -1.34 11.50 0.44
N CYS A 140 -1.52 12.40 -0.52
CA CYS A 140 -2.77 13.12 -0.74
C CYS A 140 -3.93 12.17 -1.06
N ILE A 141 -3.71 11.15 -1.88
CA ILE A 141 -4.76 10.16 -2.19
C ILE A 141 -5.22 9.44 -0.92
N HIS A 142 -4.32 9.04 -0.03
CA HIS A 142 -4.67 8.45 1.26
C HIS A 142 -5.51 9.39 2.12
N PHE A 143 -5.18 10.68 2.14
CA PHE A 143 -5.94 11.69 2.85
C PHE A 143 -7.40 11.77 2.38
N PHE A 144 -7.66 11.73 1.08
CA PHE A 144 -9.00 11.84 0.52
C PHE A 144 -9.77 10.51 0.49
N THR A 145 -9.13 9.43 0.08
CA THR A 145 -9.81 8.14 -0.14
C THR A 145 -10.04 7.37 1.16
N LEU A 146 -9.02 7.28 2.01
CA LEU A 146 -9.06 6.56 3.29
C LEU A 146 -9.41 7.47 4.47
N ARG A 147 -9.50 8.77 4.26
CA ARG A 147 -9.77 9.77 5.31
C ARG A 147 -8.75 9.73 6.45
N TRP A 148 -7.50 9.43 6.14
CA TRP A 148 -6.45 9.37 7.15
C TRP A 148 -6.15 10.75 7.73
N ARG A 149 -5.71 10.77 8.99
CA ARG A 149 -5.25 11.99 9.66
C ARG A 149 -4.01 12.53 8.95
N LEU A 150 -3.83 13.84 8.97
CA LEU A 150 -2.69 14.49 8.32
C LEU A 150 -1.34 13.89 8.77
N MET A 151 -1.17 13.64 10.08
CA MET A 151 0.06 13.03 10.61
C MET A 151 0.33 11.63 10.03
N ASN A 152 -0.70 10.84 9.79
CA ASN A 152 -0.55 9.54 9.14
C ASN A 152 -0.19 9.70 7.65
N CYS A 153 -0.73 10.71 6.97
CA CYS A 153 -0.36 11.02 5.60
C CYS A 153 1.09 11.52 5.48
N ILE A 154 1.59 12.27 6.47
CA ILE A 154 3.00 12.63 6.57
C ILE A 154 3.85 11.35 6.72
N GLY A 155 3.43 10.41 7.56
CA GLY A 155 4.08 9.10 7.67
C GLY A 155 4.09 8.32 6.35
N VAL A 156 2.98 8.34 5.60
CA VAL A 156 2.88 7.76 4.25
C VAL A 156 3.83 8.43 3.27
N PHE A 157 3.92 9.75 3.30
CA PHE A 157 4.85 10.52 2.47
C PHE A 157 6.31 10.14 2.76
N LEU A 158 6.71 10.15 4.02
CA LEU A 158 8.09 9.80 4.42
C LEU A 158 8.41 8.33 4.15
N GLY A 159 7.48 7.42 4.44
CA GLY A 159 7.61 6.00 4.09
C GLY A 159 7.73 5.80 2.57
N GLY A 160 6.93 6.54 1.80
CA GLY A 160 7.00 6.54 0.35
C GLY A 160 8.35 7.01 -0.20
N LEU A 161 8.95 8.07 0.38
CA LEU A 161 10.31 8.49 0.03
C LEU A 161 11.35 7.40 0.36
N GLY A 162 11.16 6.71 1.49
CA GLY A 162 11.99 5.54 1.86
C GLY A 162 11.90 4.42 0.81
N LEU A 163 10.69 4.08 0.35
CA LEU A 163 10.47 3.08 -0.69
C LEU A 163 11.05 3.54 -2.06
N SER A 164 10.92 4.83 -2.40
CA SER A 164 11.56 5.38 -3.61
C SER A 164 13.08 5.27 -3.55
N ARG A 165 13.68 5.53 -2.38
CA ARG A 165 15.12 5.34 -2.16
C ARG A 165 15.52 3.87 -2.22
N LEU A 166 14.70 2.97 -1.66
CA LEU A 166 14.95 1.53 -1.75
C LEU A 166 14.97 1.09 -3.21
N LEU A 167 13.97 1.50 -4.01
CA LEU A 167 13.94 1.19 -5.45
C LEU A 167 15.18 1.74 -6.17
N GLY A 168 15.56 2.98 -5.90
CA GLY A 168 16.75 3.60 -6.52
C GLY A 168 18.06 2.91 -6.17
N ASN A 169 18.16 2.28 -4.99
CA ASN A 169 19.36 1.57 -4.55
C ASN A 169 19.40 0.11 -5.01
N THR A 170 18.25 -0.54 -5.16
CA THR A 170 18.15 -1.98 -5.45
C THR A 170 17.76 -2.29 -6.88
N GLU A 171 17.15 -1.32 -7.56
CA GLU A 171 16.57 -1.48 -8.90
C GLU A 171 15.54 -2.63 -8.98
N ASP A 172 14.88 -2.92 -7.85
CA ASP A 172 14.03 -4.09 -7.66
C ASP A 172 12.64 -3.70 -7.13
N ILE A 173 11.68 -3.56 -8.04
CA ILE A 173 10.30 -3.20 -7.69
C ILE A 173 9.60 -4.32 -6.91
N ILE A 174 9.96 -5.58 -7.14
CA ILE A 174 9.32 -6.72 -6.45
C ILE A 174 9.70 -6.71 -4.97
N LEU A 175 10.96 -6.43 -4.66
CA LEU A 175 11.40 -6.22 -3.27
C LEU A 175 10.63 -5.06 -2.62
N VAL A 176 10.49 -3.93 -3.31
CA VAL A 176 9.78 -2.75 -2.80
C VAL A 176 8.31 -3.05 -2.54
N ILE A 177 7.63 -3.79 -3.43
CA ILE A 177 6.26 -4.27 -3.24
C ILE A 177 6.17 -5.16 -1.99
N GLY A 178 7.10 -6.08 -1.79
CA GLY A 178 7.13 -6.96 -0.61
C GLY A 178 7.27 -6.16 0.70
N VAL A 179 8.17 -5.17 0.74
CA VAL A 179 8.35 -4.28 1.90
C VAL A 179 7.09 -3.44 2.13
N HIS A 180 6.49 -2.89 1.07
CA HIS A 180 5.24 -2.13 1.20
C HIS A 180 4.09 -3.01 1.72
N TRP A 181 3.94 -4.22 1.20
CA TRP A 181 2.92 -5.17 1.69
C TRP A 181 3.07 -5.46 3.18
N LEU A 182 4.31 -5.70 3.65
CA LEU A 182 4.61 -5.88 5.07
C LEU A 182 4.19 -4.65 5.89
N VAL A 183 4.60 -3.45 5.49
CA VAL A 183 4.30 -2.21 6.20
C VAL A 183 2.79 -1.95 6.23
N THR A 184 2.10 -2.15 5.12
CA THR A 184 0.65 -1.97 5.01
C THR A 184 -0.09 -2.97 5.90
N PHE A 185 0.34 -4.23 5.92
CA PHE A 185 -0.20 -5.24 6.83
C PHE A 185 -0.01 -4.85 8.31
N LEU A 186 1.18 -4.43 8.71
CA LEU A 186 1.44 -4.03 10.11
C LEU A 186 0.59 -2.83 10.54
N ASN A 187 0.28 -1.91 9.62
CA ASN A 187 -0.60 -0.78 9.88
C ASN A 187 -2.09 -1.16 9.91
N THR A 188 -2.50 -2.12 9.10
CA THR A 188 -3.90 -2.52 8.92
C THR A 188 -4.05 -4.06 8.85
N PRO A 189 -3.72 -4.80 9.92
CA PRO A 189 -3.61 -6.25 9.88
C PRO A 189 -4.94 -6.98 9.67
N THR A 190 -6.06 -6.33 9.94
CA THR A 190 -7.40 -6.93 9.83
C THR A 190 -8.30 -6.15 8.89
N ALA A 191 -9.20 -6.88 8.21
CA ALA A 191 -10.21 -6.27 7.37
C ALA A 191 -11.15 -5.35 8.18
N PRO A 192 -11.56 -4.19 7.62
CA PRO A 192 -12.52 -3.31 8.28
C PRO A 192 -13.84 -4.03 8.56
N THR A 193 -14.30 -3.94 9.82
CA THR A 193 -15.59 -4.47 10.25
C THR A 193 -16.52 -3.35 10.66
N LYS A 194 -17.82 -3.53 10.45
CA LYS A 194 -18.84 -2.65 11.02
C LYS A 194 -18.68 -2.70 12.55
N GLN A 195 -18.34 -1.57 13.16
CA GLN A 195 -18.48 -1.48 14.61
C GLN A 195 -19.97 -1.66 14.93
N SER A 196 -20.30 -2.68 15.72
CA SER A 196 -21.58 -2.70 16.41
C SER A 196 -21.61 -1.46 17.31
N ALA A 197 -22.55 -0.57 17.02
CA ALA A 197 -22.85 0.60 17.83
C ALA A 197 -23.31 0.16 19.23
#